data_f33ce70bc0ad3b0f7722f4227bb80639
#
_entry.id   f33ce70bc0ad3b0f7722f4227bb80639
#
_cell.length_a   1.000
_cell.length_b   1.000
_cell.length_c   1.000
_cell.angle_alpha   90.00
_cell.angle_beta   90.00
_cell.angle_gamma   90.00
#
_symmetry.space_group_name_H-M   'P 1'
#
loop_
_entity.id
_entity.type
_entity.pdbx_description
1 polymer ?
#
loop_
_entity_poly.entity_id
_entity_poly.type
_entity_poly.pdbx_seq_one_letter_code
_entity_poly.pdbx_strand_id
1 'polypeptide(L)'
;MRPNLWRTISLLSGRDGARAPLGRRSFLGLGAAFTGSFALGSTPANAEPASPPADAPWSQSIGAGVVDRPYGRPADTEAGVIRRNVPWLTAGTESSVSFSPLQDLHGIITPNGLFFERHHAGRPDIDPDQHRLMIHGLVERPLVLTMKDIVRFPSTSRIHFIECPANGGMEWRAAQINSLQFNHGMVSCAEWTGVRLSTLLEEVGIRNEAKWVMVEGADGAHMNRSLPLDKCLDDCLVVYAQNGEALRPEQGYPLRLVVPGWEGNVNIKWLRRIKLGDKPWFSREETSKYTDLMPDGTSRGFTWLIDAKSVIT
;
A
#
# COMPACT_ATOMS: atom_id res chain seq x y z
N MET A 1 24.61 -22.35 -28.23
CA MET A 1 25.34 -23.28 -27.35
C MET A 1 26.16 -22.46 -26.33
N ARG A 2 25.68 -22.31 -25.14
CA ARG A 2 26.44 -22.02 -23.90
C ARG A 2 25.61 -22.53 -22.73
N PRO A 3 26.20 -23.22 -21.74
CA PRO A 3 25.48 -24.10 -20.83
C PRO A 3 24.98 -23.39 -19.56
N ASN A 4 23.92 -23.96 -19.01
CA ASN A 4 23.31 -23.70 -17.71
C ASN A 4 24.31 -23.77 -16.57
N LEU A 5 24.27 -22.75 -15.70
CA LEU A 5 24.94 -22.71 -14.41
C LEU A 5 23.92 -22.44 -13.31
N TRP A 6 23.06 -23.43 -13.06
CA TRP A 6 22.34 -23.58 -11.81
C TRP A 6 22.33 -25.05 -11.42
N ARG A 7 23.39 -25.49 -10.76
CA ARG A 7 23.37 -26.72 -9.97
C ARG A 7 24.20 -26.52 -8.71
N THR A 8 23.61 -26.92 -7.63
CA THR A 8 24.22 -27.51 -6.44
C THR A 8 24.53 -26.56 -5.30
N ILE A 9 23.59 -26.38 -4.37
CA ILE A 9 23.84 -26.61 -2.95
C ILE A 9 22.67 -27.44 -2.44
N SER A 10 22.87 -28.74 -2.42
CA SER A 10 22.11 -29.70 -1.62
C SER A 10 23.12 -30.49 -0.84
N LEU A 11 22.76 -30.85 0.39
CA LEU A 11 23.39 -31.76 1.31
C LEU A 11 24.10 -31.09 2.50
N LEU A 12 23.34 -31.01 3.57
CA LEU A 12 23.71 -31.68 4.84
C LEU A 12 22.40 -31.99 5.58
N SER A 13 21.90 -33.18 5.31
CA SER A 13 20.92 -33.87 6.14
C SER A 13 21.64 -34.52 7.31
N GLY A 14 21.04 -34.49 8.47
CA GLY A 14 21.38 -35.43 9.50
C GLY A 14 21.21 -34.95 10.92
N ARG A 15 20.05 -35.15 11.49
CA ARG A 15 19.80 -36.03 12.65
C ARG A 15 18.47 -35.68 13.32
N ASP A 16 17.65 -36.69 13.37
CA ASP A 16 16.42 -36.75 14.13
C ASP A 16 16.64 -36.44 15.61
N GLY A 17 15.77 -35.67 16.19
CA GLY A 17 15.65 -35.39 17.60
C GLY A 17 14.32 -34.76 17.88
N ALA A 18 13.30 -35.57 18.07
CA ALA A 18 11.98 -35.16 18.50
C ALA A 18 12.08 -34.33 19.79
N ARG A 19 11.75 -33.02 19.69
CA ARG A 19 11.51 -32.18 20.87
C ARG A 19 10.05 -31.97 21.05
N ALA A 20 9.49 -32.52 22.11
CA ALA A 20 8.16 -32.26 22.59
C ALA A 20 7.98 -30.77 22.95
N PRO A 21 6.78 -30.20 22.81
CA PRO A 21 6.53 -28.79 23.15
C PRO A 21 6.56 -28.62 24.67
N LEU A 22 7.45 -27.73 25.15
CA LEU A 22 7.52 -27.32 26.54
C LEU A 22 6.29 -26.44 26.88
N GLY A 23 5.41 -26.96 27.71
CA GLY A 23 4.26 -26.24 28.23
C GLY A 23 4.68 -25.12 29.22
N ARG A 24 3.83 -24.10 29.33
CA ARG A 24 3.99 -22.91 30.18
C ARG A 24 4.33 -23.16 31.69
N ARG A 25 4.26 -24.40 32.15
CA ARG A 25 4.56 -24.78 33.53
C ARG A 25 6.02 -25.14 33.80
N SER A 26 6.86 -25.29 32.77
CA SER A 26 8.28 -25.65 32.92
C SER A 26 9.21 -24.45 33.12
N PHE A 27 8.70 -23.23 33.08
CA PHE A 27 9.52 -22.01 33.20
C PHE A 27 9.75 -21.56 34.66
N LEU A 28 9.04 -22.15 35.62
CA LEU A 28 9.12 -21.75 37.04
C LEU A 28 9.98 -22.73 37.91
N GLY A 29 10.64 -23.71 37.31
CA GLY A 29 11.36 -24.77 38.02
C GLY A 29 12.89 -24.72 37.95
N LEU A 30 13.51 -23.75 37.29
CA LEU A 30 14.98 -23.70 37.09
C LEU A 30 15.67 -22.56 37.87
N GLY A 31 15.18 -22.22 39.02
CA GLY A 31 15.71 -21.10 39.86
C GLY A 31 16.29 -21.54 41.18
N ALA A 32 16.91 -22.71 41.28
CA ALA A 32 17.62 -23.06 42.49
C ALA A 32 18.64 -24.19 42.22
N ALA A 33 19.88 -23.88 41.91
CA ALA A 33 21.10 -24.58 42.24
C ALA A 33 22.30 -24.06 41.44
N PHE A 34 22.92 -22.99 41.89
CA PHE A 34 24.34 -22.74 41.66
C PHE A 34 24.88 -21.97 42.89
N THR A 35 25.19 -22.72 43.92
CA THR A 35 26.11 -22.25 44.95
C THR A 35 27.53 -22.66 44.53
N GLY A 36 28.26 -21.70 43.99
CA GLY A 36 29.68 -21.81 43.70
C GLY A 36 30.36 -20.54 44.16
N SER A 37 31.07 -20.63 45.29
CA SER A 37 31.85 -19.57 45.91
C SER A 37 32.90 -19.01 44.96
N PHE A 38 32.80 -17.73 44.62
CA PHE A 38 33.94 -16.89 44.24
C PHE A 38 33.94 -15.65 45.13
N ALA A 39 34.80 -15.70 46.14
CA ALA A 39 35.16 -14.54 46.93
C ALA A 39 36.13 -13.68 46.12
N LEU A 40 35.66 -12.60 45.56
CA LEU A 40 36.47 -11.43 45.20
C LEU A 40 35.71 -10.20 45.67
N GLY A 41 36.32 -9.49 46.61
CA GLY A 41 35.74 -8.33 47.25
C GLY A 41 35.36 -7.25 46.22
N SER A 42 34.08 -7.07 46.07
CA SER A 42 33.49 -5.81 45.59
C SER A 42 32.71 -5.25 46.78
N THR A 43 33.18 -4.14 47.31
CA THR A 43 32.38 -3.27 48.15
C THR A 43 31.01 -3.10 47.49
N PRO A 44 29.90 -3.33 48.22
CA PRO A 44 28.60 -2.97 47.68
C PRO A 44 28.67 -1.46 47.42
N ALA A 45 28.57 -1.07 46.18
CA ALA A 45 28.18 0.29 45.88
C ALA A 45 26.79 0.44 46.54
N ASN A 46 26.74 1.18 47.65
CA ASN A 46 25.50 1.72 48.15
C ASN A 46 24.95 2.61 47.02
N ALA A 47 24.22 2.00 46.09
CA ALA A 47 23.30 2.76 45.29
C ALA A 47 22.29 3.33 46.27
N GLU A 48 22.44 4.59 46.65
CA GLU A 48 21.35 5.34 47.24
C GLU A 48 20.09 5.03 46.42
N PRO A 49 18.96 4.69 47.08
CA PRO A 49 17.74 4.52 46.35
C PRO A 49 17.55 5.81 45.55
N ALA A 50 17.61 5.71 44.21
CA ALA A 50 17.40 6.84 43.35
C ALA A 50 16.07 7.45 43.75
N SER A 51 16.09 8.67 44.29
CA SER A 51 14.87 9.42 44.49
C SER A 51 14.11 9.38 43.19
N PRO A 52 12.80 9.08 43.21
CA PRO A 52 12.03 9.13 41.97
C PRO A 52 12.33 10.49 41.31
N PRO A 53 12.59 10.52 40.00
CA PRO A 53 12.91 11.77 39.31
C PRO A 53 11.86 12.79 39.72
N ALA A 54 12.31 13.97 40.21
CA ALA A 54 11.42 15.07 40.54
C ALA A 54 10.46 15.18 39.38
N ASP A 55 9.15 15.13 39.68
CA ASP A 55 8.08 15.04 38.69
C ASP A 55 8.36 15.97 37.53
N ALA A 56 8.74 15.38 36.41
CA ALA A 56 9.09 16.15 35.22
C ALA A 56 7.89 17.03 34.86
N PRO A 57 8.06 18.33 34.62
CA PRO A 57 6.93 19.28 34.43
C PRO A 57 5.89 18.79 33.41
N TRP A 58 6.34 18.07 32.39
CA TRP A 58 5.46 17.49 31.40
C TRP A 58 4.60 16.32 31.88
N SER A 59 4.99 15.62 32.95
CA SER A 59 4.22 14.50 33.51
C SER A 59 3.04 14.99 34.41
N GLN A 60 3.04 16.24 34.80
CA GLN A 60 2.00 16.84 35.61
C GLN A 60 0.94 17.59 34.81
N SER A 61 1.22 17.83 33.52
CA SER A 61 0.24 18.48 32.63
C SER A 61 -0.77 17.46 32.15
N ILE A 62 -2.04 17.67 32.41
CA ILE A 62 -3.15 16.88 31.87
C ILE A 62 -3.41 17.18 30.36
N GLY A 63 -2.66 18.12 29.80
CA GLY A 63 -2.83 18.55 28.41
C GLY A 63 -4.06 19.42 28.18
N ALA A 64 -4.31 19.78 26.95
CA ALA A 64 -5.53 20.44 26.51
C ALA A 64 -6.71 19.48 26.58
N GLY A 65 -7.89 19.98 26.86
CA GLY A 65 -9.13 19.20 26.81
C GLY A 65 -9.38 18.63 25.42
N VAL A 66 -10.21 17.57 25.36
CA VAL A 66 -10.65 17.01 24.09
C VAL A 66 -11.40 18.08 23.30
N VAL A 67 -10.97 18.34 22.07
CA VAL A 67 -11.62 19.26 21.15
C VAL A 67 -12.29 18.51 20.03
N ASP A 68 -13.43 18.98 19.57
CA ASP A 68 -14.13 18.44 18.42
C ASP A 68 -13.33 18.76 17.14
N ARG A 69 -12.75 17.72 16.54
CA ARG A 69 -11.96 17.81 15.30
C ARG A 69 -12.30 16.63 14.41
N PRO A 70 -12.55 16.87 13.10
CA PRO A 70 -12.99 15.82 12.16
C PRO A 70 -12.00 14.64 12.06
N TYR A 71 -10.72 14.92 11.92
CA TYR A 71 -9.63 13.95 11.98
C TYR A 71 -8.50 14.57 12.79
N GLY A 72 -7.89 13.84 13.67
CA GLY A 72 -6.83 14.34 14.54
C GLY A 72 -5.70 15.07 13.79
N ARG A 73 -4.91 15.82 14.51
CA ARG A 73 -3.66 16.41 14.02
C ARG A 73 -2.50 15.74 14.73
N PRO A 74 -1.35 15.56 14.05
CA PRO A 74 -0.12 15.17 14.71
C PRO A 74 0.27 16.25 15.75
N ALA A 75 1.21 15.94 16.65
CA ALA A 75 1.79 16.92 17.57
C ALA A 75 2.38 18.09 16.78
N ASP A 76 2.37 19.29 17.37
CA ASP A 76 2.88 20.48 16.68
C ASP A 76 4.37 20.37 16.33
N THR A 77 5.13 19.58 17.08
CA THR A 77 6.53 19.24 16.77
C THR A 77 6.70 18.47 15.47
N GLU A 78 5.67 17.76 15.02
CA GLU A 78 5.64 16.98 13.79
C GLU A 78 5.12 17.77 12.58
N ALA A 79 4.83 19.06 12.74
CA ALA A 79 4.27 19.91 11.68
C ALA A 79 5.18 20.05 10.45
N GLY A 80 6.48 19.77 10.61
CA GLY A 80 7.47 19.75 9.52
C GLY A 80 7.46 18.49 8.66
N VAL A 81 6.82 17.41 9.14
CA VAL A 81 6.68 16.15 8.40
C VAL A 81 5.53 16.30 7.43
N ILE A 82 5.83 16.55 6.18
CA ILE A 82 4.83 16.87 5.15
C ILE A 82 5.04 16.07 3.86
N ARG A 83 3.93 15.80 3.20
CA ARG A 83 3.92 15.37 1.81
C ARG A 83 4.33 16.55 0.91
N ARG A 84 5.42 16.41 0.17
CA ARG A 84 5.95 17.49 -0.68
C ARG A 84 5.55 17.29 -2.13
N ASN A 85 5.25 18.38 -2.81
CA ASN A 85 5.05 18.41 -4.25
C ASN A 85 6.21 19.11 -4.96
N VAL A 86 6.22 19.03 -6.29
CA VAL A 86 7.16 19.73 -7.16
C VAL A 86 6.35 20.69 -8.02
N PRO A 87 6.51 22.01 -7.90
CA PRO A 87 5.65 23.01 -8.57
C PRO A 87 5.51 22.81 -10.07
N TRP A 88 6.58 22.47 -10.77
CA TRP A 88 6.53 22.27 -12.24
C TRP A 88 5.88 20.92 -12.66
N LEU A 89 5.68 19.99 -11.72
CA LEU A 89 4.91 18.77 -11.94
C LEU A 89 3.47 18.89 -11.43
N THR A 90 3.14 19.95 -10.72
CA THR A 90 1.85 20.22 -10.09
C THR A 90 1.39 21.65 -10.43
N ALA A 91 1.61 22.06 -11.69
CA ALA A 91 1.35 23.43 -12.14
C ALA A 91 -0.14 23.77 -12.24
N GLY A 92 -1.04 22.76 -12.29
CA GLY A 92 -2.49 22.93 -12.38
C GLY A 92 -3.22 21.94 -11.50
N THR A 93 -4.55 22.02 -11.54
CA THR A 93 -5.45 21.11 -10.81
C THR A 93 -5.65 19.78 -11.54
N GLU A 94 -5.33 19.74 -12.84
CA GLU A 94 -5.52 18.59 -13.73
C GLU A 94 -4.43 17.51 -13.53
N SER A 95 -3.26 17.90 -13.05
CA SER A 95 -2.17 16.96 -12.80
C SER A 95 -1.50 17.27 -11.47
N SER A 96 -1.39 16.29 -10.61
CA SER A 96 -0.73 16.42 -9.32
C SER A 96 0.23 15.26 -9.07
N VAL A 97 1.34 15.61 -8.42
CA VAL A 97 2.29 14.64 -7.87
C VAL A 97 2.75 15.14 -6.50
N SER A 98 2.74 14.25 -5.52
CA SER A 98 3.35 14.50 -4.21
C SER A 98 4.06 13.25 -3.71
N PHE A 99 4.96 13.44 -2.76
CA PHE A 99 5.94 12.46 -2.34
C PHE A 99 5.85 12.25 -0.83
N SER A 100 5.72 11.00 -0.41
CA SER A 100 5.78 10.62 1.01
C SER A 100 7.16 10.88 1.60
N PRO A 101 7.26 11.40 2.82
CA PRO A 101 8.52 11.63 3.50
C PRO A 101 9.05 10.33 4.13
N LEU A 102 9.63 9.45 3.33
CA LEU A 102 10.05 8.10 3.77
C LEU A 102 11.03 8.14 4.94
N GLN A 103 11.88 9.17 5.01
CA GLN A 103 12.87 9.36 6.07
C GLN A 103 12.25 9.72 7.43
N ASP A 104 11.01 10.18 7.43
CA ASP A 104 10.31 10.66 8.64
C ASP A 104 9.16 9.71 9.04
N LEU A 105 9.00 8.56 8.36
CA LEU A 105 7.95 7.61 8.67
C LEU A 105 8.35 6.67 9.81
N HIS A 106 7.40 6.39 10.70
CA HIS A 106 7.53 5.44 11.79
C HIS A 106 6.78 4.13 11.48
N GLY A 107 7.49 3.07 11.14
CA GLY A 107 6.89 1.77 10.79
C GLY A 107 6.45 1.66 9.34
N ILE A 108 5.61 0.65 9.04
CA ILE A 108 5.24 0.29 7.66
C ILE A 108 4.00 1.03 7.14
N ILE A 109 3.18 1.62 8.00
CA ILE A 109 1.96 2.30 7.61
C ILE A 109 2.24 3.79 7.40
N THR A 110 1.91 4.28 6.22
CA THR A 110 1.95 5.70 5.90
C THR A 110 0.66 6.38 6.34
N PRO A 111 0.70 7.40 7.23
CA PRO A 111 -0.48 8.19 7.56
C PRO A 111 -1.17 8.75 6.30
N ASN A 112 -2.50 8.83 6.30
CA ASN A 112 -3.25 9.25 5.11
C ASN A 112 -2.86 10.64 4.60
N GLY A 113 -2.52 11.57 5.51
CA GLY A 113 -2.03 12.91 5.14
C GLY A 113 -0.66 12.92 4.47
N LEU A 114 0.13 11.84 4.63
CA LEU A 114 1.48 11.68 4.08
C LEU A 114 1.53 10.70 2.91
N PHE A 115 0.43 10.03 2.58
CA PHE A 115 0.34 9.08 1.46
C PHE A 115 0.54 9.81 0.14
N PHE A 116 1.44 9.34 -0.72
CA PHE A 116 1.75 10.01 -1.99
C PHE A 116 0.51 10.17 -2.88
N GLU A 117 0.52 11.18 -3.70
CA GLU A 117 -0.53 11.45 -4.68
C GLU A 117 0.05 11.46 -6.09
N ARG A 118 -0.66 10.85 -7.01
CA ARG A 118 -0.38 10.94 -8.45
C ARG A 118 -1.68 10.82 -9.24
N HIS A 119 -2.01 11.85 -10.01
CA HIS A 119 -3.11 11.82 -10.99
C HIS A 119 -2.77 12.68 -12.21
N HIS A 120 -3.45 12.46 -13.32
CA HIS A 120 -3.13 13.04 -14.62
C HIS A 120 -4.23 13.90 -15.22
N ALA A 121 -5.45 13.84 -14.70
CA ALA A 121 -6.62 14.46 -15.30
C ALA A 121 -7.65 14.93 -14.27
N GLY A 122 -7.14 15.59 -13.25
CA GLY A 122 -7.92 16.16 -12.18
C GLY A 122 -8.34 15.16 -11.11
N ARG A 123 -8.76 15.72 -10.00
CA ARG A 123 -9.37 15.02 -8.88
C ARG A 123 -10.86 15.35 -8.89
N PRO A 124 -11.73 14.40 -9.28
CA PRO A 124 -13.17 14.66 -9.32
C PRO A 124 -13.72 14.87 -7.90
N ASP A 125 -14.70 15.73 -7.80
CA ASP A 125 -15.54 15.89 -6.61
C ASP A 125 -16.78 15.00 -6.79
N ILE A 126 -16.84 13.91 -6.05
CA ILE A 126 -17.85 12.86 -6.21
C ILE A 126 -18.75 12.81 -5.00
N ASP A 127 -20.04 13.05 -5.19
CA ASP A 127 -21.07 12.75 -4.22
C ASP A 127 -21.27 11.21 -4.13
N PRO A 128 -21.01 10.59 -2.97
CA PRO A 128 -21.13 9.15 -2.81
C PRO A 128 -22.55 8.63 -3.01
N ASP A 129 -23.58 9.45 -2.76
CA ASP A 129 -24.98 9.04 -3.00
C ASP A 129 -25.30 8.99 -4.50
N GLN A 130 -24.58 9.73 -5.33
CA GLN A 130 -24.69 9.71 -6.80
C GLN A 130 -23.70 8.73 -7.46
N HIS A 131 -22.69 8.29 -6.73
CA HIS A 131 -21.68 7.38 -7.30
C HIS A 131 -22.27 6.01 -7.64
N ARG A 132 -21.85 5.47 -8.79
CA ARG A 132 -22.27 4.14 -9.27
C ARG A 132 -21.07 3.36 -9.77
N LEU A 133 -20.97 2.09 -9.37
CA LEU A 133 -20.07 1.12 -9.97
C LEU A 133 -20.84 0.22 -10.92
N MET A 134 -20.51 0.28 -12.22
CA MET A 134 -21.06 -0.62 -13.22
C MET A 134 -20.14 -1.81 -13.46
N ILE A 135 -20.66 -3.03 -13.37
CA ILE A 135 -19.95 -4.27 -13.72
C ILE A 135 -20.71 -4.92 -14.89
N HIS A 136 -20.04 -5.10 -16.04
CA HIS A 136 -20.69 -5.57 -17.27
C HIS A 136 -19.69 -6.25 -18.23
N GLY A 137 -20.14 -6.57 -19.44
CA GLY A 137 -19.35 -7.24 -20.49
C GLY A 137 -19.67 -8.72 -20.54
N LEU A 138 -18.65 -9.58 -20.53
CA LEU A 138 -18.82 -11.04 -20.51
C LEU A 138 -19.21 -11.54 -19.12
N VAL A 139 -20.40 -11.16 -18.69
CA VAL A 139 -21.04 -11.55 -17.43
C VAL A 139 -22.45 -12.05 -17.69
N GLU A 140 -22.97 -12.90 -16.78
CA GLU A 140 -24.34 -13.38 -16.89
C GLU A 140 -25.36 -12.29 -16.53
N ARG A 141 -25.08 -11.48 -15.52
CA ARG A 141 -25.96 -10.45 -14.98
C ARG A 141 -25.19 -9.12 -14.77
N PRO A 142 -25.25 -8.19 -15.70
CA PRO A 142 -24.68 -6.86 -15.47
C PRO A 142 -25.32 -6.18 -14.27
N LEU A 143 -24.51 -5.53 -13.42
CA LEU A 143 -24.95 -4.82 -12.22
C LEU A 143 -24.49 -3.37 -12.22
N VAL A 144 -25.33 -2.53 -11.62
CA VAL A 144 -24.99 -1.14 -11.25
C VAL A 144 -25.19 -1.03 -9.73
N LEU A 145 -24.09 -0.86 -9.01
CA LEU A 145 -24.04 -0.85 -7.56
C LEU A 145 -23.91 0.58 -7.04
N THR A 146 -24.68 0.92 -6.02
CA THR A 146 -24.48 2.15 -5.21
C THR A 146 -23.43 1.89 -4.13
N MET A 147 -22.94 2.95 -3.48
CA MET A 147 -22.07 2.79 -2.30
C MET A 147 -22.77 2.01 -1.19
N LYS A 148 -24.08 2.21 -1.02
CA LYS A 148 -24.91 1.46 -0.03
C LYS A 148 -24.96 -0.04 -0.33
N ASP A 149 -24.96 -0.42 -1.60
CA ASP A 149 -24.91 -1.84 -2.00
C ASP A 149 -23.53 -2.43 -1.73
N ILE A 150 -22.46 -1.69 -2.07
CA ILE A 150 -21.07 -2.15 -1.92
C ILE A 150 -20.73 -2.44 -0.45
N VAL A 151 -21.11 -1.57 0.47
CA VAL A 151 -20.79 -1.74 1.90
C VAL A 151 -21.58 -2.89 2.58
N ARG A 152 -22.57 -3.48 1.89
CA ARG A 152 -23.32 -4.67 2.37
C ARG A 152 -22.61 -5.98 2.07
N PHE A 153 -21.67 -6.00 1.12
CA PHE A 153 -20.85 -7.18 0.87
C PHE A 153 -19.87 -7.43 2.02
N PRO A 154 -19.41 -8.67 2.22
CA PRO A 154 -18.40 -8.98 3.22
C PRO A 154 -17.15 -8.13 3.04
N SER A 155 -16.79 -7.38 4.07
CA SER A 155 -15.60 -6.51 4.05
C SER A 155 -14.34 -7.30 4.39
N THR A 156 -13.23 -6.85 3.84
CA THR A 156 -11.88 -7.38 4.09
C THR A 156 -10.93 -6.22 4.26
N SER A 157 -10.04 -6.29 5.28
CA SER A 157 -8.93 -5.36 5.45
C SER A 157 -7.61 -6.06 5.17
N ARG A 158 -6.71 -5.38 4.45
CA ARG A 158 -5.37 -5.86 4.11
C ARG A 158 -4.38 -4.71 4.07
N ILE A 159 -3.16 -4.98 4.53
CA ILE A 159 -2.04 -4.03 4.41
C ILE A 159 -1.33 -4.29 3.08
N HIS A 160 -1.30 -3.26 2.22
CA HIS A 160 -0.59 -3.30 0.95
C HIS A 160 0.04 -1.95 0.65
N PHE A 161 1.23 -1.96 0.05
CA PHE A 161 1.83 -0.78 -0.52
C PHE A 161 1.31 -0.51 -1.93
N ILE A 162 1.38 0.75 -2.33
CA ILE A 162 1.21 1.18 -3.73
C ILE A 162 2.45 1.98 -4.10
N GLU A 163 3.02 1.68 -5.26
CA GLU A 163 4.18 2.39 -5.80
C GLU A 163 3.92 2.81 -7.24
N CYS A 164 4.16 4.08 -7.53
CA CYS A 164 4.10 4.58 -8.91
C CYS A 164 5.26 3.98 -9.74
N PRO A 165 5.03 3.53 -10.99
CA PRO A 165 6.11 3.01 -11.84
C PRO A 165 7.22 4.03 -12.12
N ALA A 166 6.94 5.33 -11.97
CA ALA A 166 7.93 6.38 -12.13
C ALA A 166 8.77 6.64 -10.85
N ASN A 167 8.53 5.90 -9.75
CA ASN A 167 9.31 6.06 -8.53
C ASN A 167 10.76 5.64 -8.77
N GLY A 168 11.72 6.46 -8.34
CA GLY A 168 13.14 6.26 -8.64
C GLY A 168 13.56 6.72 -10.06
N GLY A 169 12.64 7.10 -10.93
CA GLY A 169 12.93 7.49 -12.33
C GLY A 169 13.83 8.73 -12.46
N MET A 170 13.90 9.54 -11.41
CA MET A 170 14.80 10.71 -11.39
C MET A 170 16.28 10.31 -11.39
N GLU A 171 16.64 9.15 -10.85
CA GLU A 171 18.02 8.66 -10.81
C GLU A 171 18.57 8.35 -12.21
N TRP A 172 17.72 7.88 -13.10
CA TRP A 172 18.09 7.55 -14.48
C TRP A 172 18.45 8.78 -15.35
N ARG A 173 18.09 9.99 -14.88
CA ARG A 173 18.22 11.24 -15.63
C ARG A 173 19.13 12.26 -14.93
N ALA A 174 20.05 11.79 -14.09
CA ALA A 174 20.85 12.63 -13.20
C ALA A 174 19.92 13.45 -12.28
N ALA A 175 19.68 12.97 -11.07
CA ALA A 175 18.73 13.53 -10.10
C ALA A 175 18.88 15.08 -10.00
N GLN A 176 17.86 15.79 -10.46
CA GLN A 176 17.85 17.26 -10.43
C GLN A 176 17.54 17.80 -9.03
N ILE A 177 16.93 16.96 -8.20
CA ILE A 177 16.60 17.26 -6.80
C ILE A 177 17.17 16.14 -5.95
N ASN A 178 18.21 16.43 -5.19
CA ASN A 178 18.86 15.47 -4.30
C ASN A 178 18.10 15.38 -2.99
N SER A 179 17.07 14.54 -2.97
CA SER A 179 16.27 14.26 -1.78
C SER A 179 15.69 12.86 -1.90
N LEU A 180 15.80 12.07 -0.84
CA LEU A 180 15.16 10.77 -0.74
C LEU A 180 13.65 10.87 -1.05
N GLN A 181 12.99 11.85 -0.46
CA GLN A 181 11.56 12.07 -0.65
C GLN A 181 11.21 12.29 -2.12
N PHE A 182 11.93 13.13 -2.86
CA PHE A 182 11.62 13.39 -4.26
C PHE A 182 12.02 12.25 -5.20
N ASN A 183 13.07 11.52 -4.88
CA ASN A 183 13.53 10.41 -5.72
C ASN A 183 12.71 9.14 -5.52
N HIS A 184 12.30 8.85 -4.28
CA HIS A 184 11.71 7.56 -3.90
C HIS A 184 10.34 7.67 -3.19
N GLY A 185 9.84 8.86 -2.94
CA GLY A 185 8.63 9.09 -2.15
C GLY A 185 7.30 8.79 -2.86
N MET A 186 7.29 8.28 -4.09
CA MET A 186 6.07 7.80 -4.74
C MET A 186 5.76 6.35 -4.39
N VAL A 187 5.96 5.98 -3.14
CA VAL A 187 5.56 4.71 -2.53
C VAL A 187 4.97 4.98 -1.16
N SER A 188 3.90 4.28 -0.82
CA SER A 188 3.23 4.38 0.49
C SER A 188 2.51 3.07 0.79
N CYS A 189 2.40 2.72 2.07
CA CYS A 189 1.71 1.53 2.53
C CYS A 189 0.54 1.90 3.44
N ALA A 190 -0.59 1.24 3.30
CA ALA A 190 -1.77 1.47 4.11
C ALA A 190 -2.54 0.19 4.38
N GLU A 191 -3.38 0.19 5.41
CA GLU A 191 -4.46 -0.76 5.54
C GLU A 191 -5.61 -0.32 4.65
N TRP A 192 -6.03 -1.21 3.75
CA TRP A 192 -7.13 -0.99 2.82
C TRP A 192 -8.32 -1.83 3.23
N THR A 193 -9.49 -1.21 3.36
CA THR A 193 -10.74 -1.89 3.71
C THR A 193 -11.75 -1.76 2.57
N GLY A 194 -12.30 -2.89 2.16
CA GLY A 194 -13.29 -2.95 1.09
C GLY A 194 -13.79 -4.36 0.84
N VAL A 195 -14.22 -4.63 -0.38
CA VAL A 195 -14.77 -5.92 -0.83
C VAL A 195 -13.76 -6.59 -1.76
N ARG A 196 -13.59 -7.90 -1.65
CA ARG A 196 -12.79 -8.64 -2.64
C ARG A 196 -13.42 -8.48 -4.02
N LEU A 197 -12.60 -8.20 -5.02
CA LEU A 197 -13.11 -8.09 -6.39
C LEU A 197 -13.74 -9.42 -6.85
N SER A 198 -13.16 -10.57 -6.45
CA SER A 198 -13.72 -11.89 -6.74
C SER A 198 -15.18 -12.03 -6.28
N THR A 199 -15.52 -11.52 -5.08
CA THR A 199 -16.90 -11.56 -4.57
C THR A 199 -17.87 -10.78 -5.48
N LEU A 200 -17.47 -9.61 -5.97
CA LEU A 200 -18.31 -8.84 -6.90
C LEU A 200 -18.43 -9.51 -8.28
N LEU A 201 -17.36 -10.16 -8.73
CA LEU A 201 -17.35 -10.91 -9.99
C LEU A 201 -18.15 -12.20 -9.91
N GLU A 202 -18.14 -12.89 -8.77
CA GLU A 202 -19.04 -14.03 -8.50
C GLU A 202 -20.50 -13.61 -8.55
N GLU A 203 -20.86 -12.45 -7.99
CA GLU A 203 -22.24 -11.95 -7.97
C GLU A 203 -22.79 -11.67 -9.38
N VAL A 204 -21.97 -11.19 -10.30
CA VAL A 204 -22.40 -10.94 -11.70
C VAL A 204 -22.42 -12.21 -12.56
N GLY A 205 -21.75 -13.28 -12.13
CA GLY A 205 -21.54 -14.50 -12.92
C GLY A 205 -20.61 -14.26 -14.11
N ILE A 206 -19.44 -14.89 -14.11
CA ILE A 206 -18.42 -14.72 -15.16
C ILE A 206 -18.70 -15.70 -16.27
N ARG A 207 -18.79 -15.24 -17.53
CA ARG A 207 -18.88 -16.11 -18.70
C ARG A 207 -17.54 -16.78 -19.00
N ASN A 208 -17.56 -18.00 -19.51
CA ASN A 208 -16.38 -18.82 -19.77
C ASN A 208 -15.37 -18.18 -20.72
N GLU A 209 -15.83 -17.30 -21.61
CA GLU A 209 -14.98 -16.61 -22.57
C GLU A 209 -14.19 -15.44 -21.97
N ALA A 210 -14.57 -14.97 -20.76
CA ALA A 210 -13.92 -13.85 -20.10
C ALA A 210 -12.50 -14.24 -19.67
N LYS A 211 -11.52 -13.42 -20.07
CA LYS A 211 -10.10 -13.57 -19.73
C LYS A 211 -9.47 -12.29 -19.21
N TRP A 212 -10.13 -11.17 -19.47
CA TRP A 212 -9.63 -9.84 -19.15
C TRP A 212 -10.68 -8.99 -18.47
N VAL A 213 -10.23 -8.09 -17.62
CA VAL A 213 -11.05 -7.13 -16.90
C VAL A 213 -10.50 -5.73 -17.16
N MET A 214 -11.29 -4.86 -17.79
CA MET A 214 -10.98 -3.44 -17.85
C MET A 214 -11.57 -2.75 -16.64
N VAL A 215 -10.76 -1.97 -15.95
CA VAL A 215 -11.15 -1.14 -14.81
C VAL A 215 -10.97 0.32 -15.17
N GLU A 216 -11.94 1.18 -14.83
CA GLU A 216 -11.98 2.58 -15.26
C GLU A 216 -12.39 3.51 -14.13
N GLY A 217 -11.67 4.64 -14.02
CA GLY A 217 -11.93 5.73 -13.07
C GLY A 217 -12.85 6.82 -13.63
N ALA A 218 -13.31 7.69 -12.73
CA ALA A 218 -14.18 8.82 -13.05
C ALA A 218 -13.42 10.15 -13.20
N ASP A 219 -12.08 10.10 -13.26
CA ASP A 219 -11.27 11.29 -13.56
C ASP A 219 -11.49 11.79 -14.99
N GLY A 220 -11.07 13.00 -15.31
CA GLY A 220 -11.29 13.62 -16.62
C GLY A 220 -10.68 12.85 -17.80
N ALA A 221 -9.67 12.00 -17.57
CA ALA A 221 -9.10 11.12 -18.58
C ALA A 221 -9.82 9.77 -18.70
N HIS A 222 -10.72 9.45 -17.78
CA HIS A 222 -11.28 8.11 -17.61
C HIS A 222 -10.19 7.05 -17.58
N MET A 223 -9.18 7.29 -16.72
CA MET A 223 -8.03 6.39 -16.61
C MET A 223 -8.49 4.95 -16.52
N ASN A 224 -8.01 4.12 -17.42
CA ASN A 224 -8.38 2.71 -17.43
C ASN A 224 -7.21 1.81 -17.74
N ARG A 225 -7.30 0.57 -17.24
CA ARG A 225 -6.29 -0.48 -17.41
C ARG A 225 -6.95 -1.83 -17.63
N SER A 226 -6.30 -2.66 -18.44
CA SER A 226 -6.66 -4.07 -18.66
C SER A 226 -5.89 -4.95 -17.69
N LEU A 227 -6.59 -5.79 -16.96
CA LEU A 227 -6.03 -6.76 -16.01
C LEU A 227 -6.41 -8.17 -16.44
N PRO A 228 -5.53 -9.17 -16.31
CA PRO A 228 -5.92 -10.57 -16.42
C PRO A 228 -6.98 -10.93 -15.40
N LEU A 229 -7.95 -11.74 -15.79
CA LEU A 229 -9.05 -12.17 -14.92
C LEU A 229 -8.54 -12.90 -13.67
N ASP A 230 -7.52 -13.75 -13.84
CA ASP A 230 -6.95 -14.53 -12.73
C ASP A 230 -6.44 -13.63 -11.60
N LYS A 231 -5.77 -12.52 -11.92
CA LYS A 231 -5.34 -11.53 -10.92
C LYS A 231 -6.52 -10.88 -10.22
N CYS A 232 -7.59 -10.59 -10.95
CA CYS A 232 -8.80 -10.00 -10.38
C CYS A 232 -9.53 -10.94 -9.42
N LEU A 233 -9.43 -12.25 -9.63
CA LEU A 233 -10.03 -13.29 -8.80
C LEU A 233 -9.17 -13.64 -7.57
N ASP A 234 -7.87 -13.36 -7.62
CA ASP A 234 -6.93 -13.72 -6.55
C ASP A 234 -7.03 -12.75 -5.35
N ASP A 235 -6.44 -11.57 -5.45
CA ASP A 235 -6.20 -10.71 -4.28
C ASP A 235 -6.65 -9.26 -4.43
N CYS A 236 -7.23 -8.87 -5.57
CA CYS A 236 -7.71 -7.50 -5.82
C CYS A 236 -8.84 -7.10 -4.87
N LEU A 237 -8.82 -5.84 -4.43
CA LEU A 237 -9.82 -5.27 -3.53
C LEU A 237 -10.47 -4.03 -4.17
N VAL A 238 -11.78 -3.93 -4.04
CA VAL A 238 -12.56 -2.71 -4.31
C VAL A 238 -12.77 -2.03 -2.96
N VAL A 239 -11.98 -0.99 -2.68
CA VAL A 239 -11.87 -0.41 -1.34
C VAL A 239 -12.56 0.94 -1.22
N TYR A 240 -13.11 1.22 -0.05
CA TYR A 240 -13.79 2.46 0.32
C TYR A 240 -13.18 3.14 1.55
N ALA A 241 -12.22 2.48 2.24
CA ALA A 241 -11.54 3.04 3.41
C ALA A 241 -10.04 2.76 3.37
N GLN A 242 -9.27 3.65 4.02
CA GLN A 242 -7.82 3.61 4.13
C GLN A 242 -7.42 3.99 5.56
N ASN A 243 -6.65 3.14 6.24
CA ASN A 243 -6.19 3.36 7.61
C ASN A 243 -7.32 3.74 8.58
N GLY A 244 -8.49 3.10 8.47
CA GLY A 244 -9.63 3.30 9.35
C GLY A 244 -10.48 4.56 9.08
N GLU A 245 -10.17 5.37 8.06
CA GLU A 245 -11.01 6.50 7.61
C GLU A 245 -11.51 6.28 6.18
N ALA A 246 -12.53 7.03 5.77
CA ALA A 246 -12.95 7.05 4.36
C ALA A 246 -11.77 7.46 3.47
N LEU A 247 -11.74 6.95 2.23
CA LEU A 247 -10.74 7.38 1.25
C LEU A 247 -10.71 8.91 1.14
N ARG A 248 -9.53 9.50 1.10
CA ARG A 248 -9.41 10.92 0.78
C ARG A 248 -9.66 11.16 -0.71
N PRO A 249 -10.14 12.33 -1.10
CA PRO A 249 -10.44 12.63 -2.50
C PRO A 249 -9.28 12.31 -3.45
N GLU A 250 -8.06 12.70 -3.10
CA GLU A 250 -6.85 12.44 -3.87
C GLU A 250 -6.46 10.95 -3.91
N GLN A 251 -6.98 10.14 -3.00
CA GLN A 251 -6.76 8.69 -2.94
C GLN A 251 -7.88 7.89 -3.60
N GLY A 252 -8.91 8.56 -4.17
CA GLY A 252 -9.92 7.91 -4.98
C GLY A 252 -11.30 7.79 -4.33
N TYR A 253 -11.66 8.69 -3.40
CA TYR A 253 -13.01 8.74 -2.82
C TYR A 253 -14.10 8.77 -3.91
N PRO A 254 -15.22 8.03 -3.76
CA PRO A 254 -15.56 7.17 -2.64
C PRO A 254 -15.09 5.70 -2.80
N LEU A 255 -14.54 5.32 -3.97
CA LEU A 255 -14.24 3.94 -4.31
C LEU A 255 -12.99 3.84 -5.18
N ARG A 256 -12.09 2.92 -4.88
CA ARG A 256 -10.94 2.62 -5.73
C ARG A 256 -10.65 1.13 -5.82
N LEU A 257 -9.89 0.74 -6.82
CA LEU A 257 -9.28 -0.58 -6.93
C LEU A 257 -7.89 -0.58 -6.27
N VAL A 258 -7.57 -1.65 -5.55
CA VAL A 258 -6.22 -1.99 -5.09
C VAL A 258 -5.83 -3.32 -5.70
N VAL A 259 -4.67 -3.36 -6.36
CA VAL A 259 -4.09 -4.52 -7.04
C VAL A 259 -2.73 -4.80 -6.40
N PRO A 260 -2.66 -5.69 -5.40
CA PRO A 260 -1.46 -5.93 -4.62
C PRO A 260 -0.25 -6.36 -5.46
N GLY A 261 0.93 -5.80 -5.16
CA GLY A 261 2.20 -6.15 -5.82
C GLY A 261 2.36 -5.65 -7.26
N TRP A 262 1.36 -4.91 -7.79
CA TRP A 262 1.39 -4.38 -9.13
C TRP A 262 1.55 -2.86 -9.14
N GLU A 263 2.04 -2.31 -10.25
CA GLU A 263 2.28 -0.88 -10.46
C GLU A 263 1.11 0.01 -10.01
N GLY A 264 1.43 1.16 -9.43
CA GLY A 264 0.44 2.11 -8.94
C GLY A 264 -0.62 2.52 -9.97
N ASN A 265 -0.27 2.53 -11.26
CA ASN A 265 -1.18 2.92 -12.34
C ASN A 265 -2.34 1.94 -12.56
N VAL A 266 -2.25 0.68 -12.13
CA VAL A 266 -3.36 -0.29 -12.21
C VAL A 266 -4.31 -0.21 -11.02
N ASN A 267 -3.92 0.52 -9.98
CA ASN A 267 -4.72 0.76 -8.78
C ASN A 267 -5.67 1.93 -9.02
N ILE A 268 -6.70 1.71 -9.84
CA ILE A 268 -7.59 2.75 -10.37
C ILE A 268 -8.38 3.46 -9.27
N LYS A 269 -8.22 4.78 -9.18
CA LYS A 269 -8.95 5.67 -8.29
C LYS A 269 -10.31 6.06 -8.87
N TRP A 270 -11.25 6.47 -8.01
CA TRP A 270 -12.59 6.89 -8.44
C TRP A 270 -13.27 5.85 -9.33
N LEU A 271 -13.18 4.59 -8.91
CA LEU A 271 -13.60 3.43 -9.69
C LEU A 271 -15.09 3.50 -10.01
N ARG A 272 -15.43 3.57 -11.31
CA ARG A 272 -16.81 3.66 -11.77
C ARG A 272 -17.25 2.51 -12.67
N ARG A 273 -16.32 1.81 -13.33
CA ARG A 273 -16.65 0.76 -14.28
C ARG A 273 -15.66 -0.40 -14.24
N ILE A 274 -16.21 -1.59 -14.29
CA ILE A 274 -15.49 -2.86 -14.46
C ILE A 274 -16.14 -3.57 -15.65
N LYS A 275 -15.36 -3.89 -16.69
CA LYS A 275 -15.87 -4.56 -17.90
C LYS A 275 -15.06 -5.81 -18.17
N LEU A 276 -15.76 -6.96 -18.29
CA LEU A 276 -15.13 -8.24 -18.62
C LEU A 276 -15.11 -8.44 -20.14
N GLY A 277 -14.02 -9.04 -20.65
CA GLY A 277 -13.82 -9.33 -22.08
C GLY A 277 -12.88 -10.51 -22.30
N ASP A 278 -12.74 -10.90 -23.57
CA ASP A 278 -11.91 -12.03 -24.00
C ASP A 278 -10.46 -11.63 -24.31
N LYS A 279 -10.17 -10.34 -24.42
CA LYS A 279 -8.85 -9.77 -24.75
C LYS A 279 -8.66 -8.39 -24.08
N PRO A 280 -7.42 -7.88 -23.94
CA PRO A 280 -7.16 -6.54 -23.42
C PRO A 280 -7.64 -5.46 -24.40
N TRP A 281 -7.90 -4.26 -23.87
CA TRP A 281 -8.44 -3.14 -24.67
C TRP A 281 -7.39 -2.28 -25.33
N PHE A 282 -6.11 -2.41 -24.94
CA PHE A 282 -5.02 -1.57 -25.45
C PHE A 282 -5.39 -0.07 -25.42
N SER A 283 -5.82 0.36 -24.25
CA SER A 283 -6.25 1.74 -24.05
C SER A 283 -5.11 2.74 -24.25
N ARG A 284 -5.42 4.04 -24.26
CA ARG A 284 -4.43 5.10 -24.38
C ARG A 284 -3.27 4.93 -23.38
N GLU A 285 -3.56 4.57 -22.15
CA GLU A 285 -2.54 4.41 -21.12
C GLU A 285 -1.65 3.18 -21.37
N GLU A 286 -2.18 2.17 -22.03
CA GLU A 286 -1.48 0.92 -22.35
C GLU A 286 -0.68 0.98 -23.65
N THR A 287 -0.87 2.02 -24.46
CA THR A 287 -0.21 2.17 -25.75
C THR A 287 0.72 3.37 -25.82
N SER A 288 0.55 4.37 -24.94
CA SER A 288 1.31 5.63 -25.02
C SER A 288 2.07 5.99 -23.74
N LYS A 289 1.77 5.36 -22.60
CA LYS A 289 2.30 5.77 -21.29
C LYS A 289 3.06 4.64 -20.57
N TYR A 290 2.46 3.46 -20.50
CA TYR A 290 2.96 2.32 -19.73
C TYR A 290 3.37 1.19 -20.66
N THR A 291 4.23 1.53 -21.60
CA THR A 291 4.87 0.64 -22.56
C THR A 291 6.31 1.05 -22.73
N ASP A 292 7.19 0.09 -22.94
CA ASP A 292 8.61 0.30 -23.19
C ASP A 292 8.92 0.03 -24.67
N LEU A 293 9.66 0.95 -25.29
CA LEU A 293 10.21 0.72 -26.64
C LEU A 293 11.42 -0.19 -26.51
N MET A 294 11.33 -1.34 -27.17
CA MET A 294 12.42 -2.33 -27.20
C MET A 294 13.45 -1.99 -28.30
N PRO A 295 14.71 -2.45 -28.18
CA PRO A 295 15.75 -2.19 -29.15
C PRO A 295 15.43 -2.66 -30.58
N ASP A 296 14.56 -3.65 -30.72
CA ASP A 296 14.10 -4.18 -32.02
C ASP A 296 12.94 -3.38 -32.64
N GLY A 297 12.54 -2.28 -32.00
CA GLY A 297 11.43 -1.43 -32.44
C GLY A 297 10.04 -1.91 -32.03
N THR A 298 9.94 -3.02 -31.30
CA THR A 298 8.65 -3.48 -30.75
C THR A 298 8.28 -2.72 -29.48
N SER A 299 7.01 -2.79 -29.11
CA SER A 299 6.50 -2.20 -27.86
C SER A 299 6.21 -3.31 -26.84
N ARG A 300 6.85 -3.23 -25.68
CA ARG A 300 6.59 -4.10 -24.55
C ARG A 300 5.52 -3.46 -23.66
N GLY A 301 4.36 -4.09 -23.56
CA GLY A 301 3.26 -3.68 -22.69
C GLY A 301 3.04 -4.65 -21.53
N PHE A 302 2.15 -4.26 -20.63
CA PHE A 302 1.69 -5.12 -19.52
C PHE A 302 2.78 -5.59 -18.56
N THR A 303 3.66 -4.68 -18.20
CA THR A 303 4.72 -4.89 -17.20
C THR A 303 4.20 -4.48 -15.83
N TRP A 304 3.35 -5.27 -15.22
CA TRP A 304 2.60 -4.85 -14.02
C TRP A 304 3.33 -5.04 -12.69
N LEU A 305 4.25 -6.02 -12.62
CA LEU A 305 4.88 -6.41 -11.36
C LEU A 305 5.85 -5.34 -10.86
N ILE A 306 5.79 -5.08 -9.56
CA ILE A 306 6.79 -4.29 -8.85
C ILE A 306 7.79 -5.24 -8.20
N ASP A 307 9.05 -5.13 -8.59
CA ASP A 307 10.15 -5.88 -8.02
C ASP A 307 10.51 -5.36 -6.61
N ALA A 308 11.19 -6.21 -5.84
CA ALA A 308 11.70 -5.83 -4.52
C ALA A 308 12.72 -4.71 -4.64
N LYS A 309 12.57 -3.67 -3.82
CA LYS A 309 13.44 -2.50 -3.75
C LYS A 309 13.80 -2.19 -2.31
N SER A 310 14.91 -1.50 -2.11
CA SER A 310 15.31 -0.95 -0.83
C SER A 310 15.92 0.43 -1.02
N VAL A 311 15.78 1.26 -0.03
CA VAL A 311 16.38 2.60 0.03
C VAL A 311 16.82 2.87 1.46
N ILE A 312 17.95 3.55 1.62
CA ILE A 312 18.45 3.96 2.94
C ILE A 312 17.78 5.31 3.28
N THR A 313 17.10 5.35 4.41
CA THR A 313 16.41 6.56 4.93
C THR A 313 17.21 7.27 6.00
#